data_c8951a4e2cb908da0b197f82f09154fb
#
_entry.id   c8951a4e2cb908da0b197f82f09154fb
#
_cell.length_a   1.000
_cell.length_b   1.000
_cell.length_c   1.000
_cell.angle_alpha   90.00
_cell.angle_beta   90.00
_cell.angle_gamma   90.00
#
_symmetry.space_group_name_H-M   'P 1'
#
loop_
_entity.id
_entity.type
_entity.pdbx_description
1 polymer ?
#
loop_
_entity_poly.entity_id
_entity_poly.type
_entity_poly.pdbx_seq_one_letter_code
_entity_poly.pdbx_strand_id
1 'polypeptide(L)'
;NGIYLTGANPGIEKEITGAGFALLKENDARIARGANLQELACNSMNKINHGENQLLLMPEIKEFSVQKILETFTQIRRKAILDRYEPFTYPVIADLPHFDDVYKICALASMLICRYASIIVLDTFNEALLASLFTLRQNIYTNPQKPLQVESKVYEFNEPDENSVVLMTTNFALTYFAVAGELESMPFGSYLVVTPSDGMSVLTAWSADKFNAEIVAKMLKKVDLASKIKTRKIIIPGLLAH
;
A
#
# COMPACT_ATOMS: atom_id res chain seq x y z
N ASN A 1 3.96 -8.34 -5.22
CA ASN A 1 5.05 -8.02 -4.30
C ASN A 1 6.19 -9.00 -4.58
N GLY A 2 7.33 -8.52 -5.04
CA GLY A 2 8.51 -9.34 -5.30
C GLY A 2 9.64 -8.97 -4.35
N ILE A 3 10.44 -9.96 -3.96
CA ILE A 3 11.71 -9.75 -3.25
C ILE A 3 12.81 -10.03 -4.25
N TYR A 4 13.71 -9.08 -4.39
CA TYR A 4 14.91 -9.23 -5.21
C TYR A 4 16.05 -9.71 -4.31
N LEU A 5 16.69 -10.84 -4.67
CA LEU A 5 17.81 -11.40 -3.93
C LEU A 5 19.01 -11.59 -4.86
N THR A 6 20.13 -11.03 -4.46
CA THR A 6 21.43 -11.30 -5.07
C THR A 6 22.19 -12.29 -4.21
N GLY A 7 22.55 -13.46 -4.77
CA GLY A 7 23.39 -14.44 -4.08
C GLY A 7 22.79 -15.14 -2.86
N ALA A 8 21.47 -15.27 -2.80
CA ALA A 8 20.79 -15.87 -1.66
C ALA A 8 21.05 -17.38 -1.53
N ASN A 9 21.10 -17.85 -0.29
CA ASN A 9 21.15 -19.25 0.05
C ASN A 9 19.85 -19.96 -0.40
N PRO A 10 19.90 -21.15 -1.02
CA PRO A 10 18.71 -21.90 -1.44
C PRO A 10 17.65 -22.15 -0.36
N GLY A 11 18.06 -22.19 0.91
CA GLY A 11 17.15 -22.28 2.06
C GLY A 11 16.26 -21.05 2.20
N ILE A 12 16.84 -19.86 2.10
CA ILE A 12 16.12 -18.58 2.18
C ILE A 12 15.19 -18.40 0.97
N GLU A 13 15.63 -18.79 -0.22
CA GLU A 13 14.78 -18.77 -1.43
C GLU A 13 13.49 -19.58 -1.23
N LYS A 14 13.61 -20.76 -0.61
CA LYS A 14 12.47 -21.63 -0.35
C LYS A 14 11.51 -21.06 0.69
N GLU A 15 12.03 -20.43 1.75
CA GLU A 15 11.20 -19.77 2.77
C GLU A 15 10.43 -18.58 2.18
N ILE A 16 11.09 -17.74 1.38
CA ILE A 16 10.48 -16.57 0.73
C ILE A 16 9.37 -17.00 -0.23
N THR A 17 9.63 -17.99 -1.07
CA THR A 17 8.61 -18.51 -2.00
C THR A 17 7.49 -19.24 -1.28
N GLY A 18 7.80 -19.96 -0.19
CA GLY A 18 6.81 -20.59 0.68
C GLY A 18 5.90 -19.58 1.38
N ALA A 19 6.38 -18.37 1.64
CA ALA A 19 5.59 -17.25 2.17
C ALA A 19 4.77 -16.50 1.10
N GLY A 20 4.75 -17.00 -0.15
CA GLY A 20 3.94 -16.43 -1.23
C GLY A 20 4.56 -15.21 -1.93
N PHE A 21 5.85 -14.94 -1.74
CA PHE A 21 6.55 -13.88 -2.45
C PHE A 21 7.17 -14.39 -3.75
N ALA A 22 7.09 -13.59 -4.80
CA ALA A 22 7.82 -13.86 -6.03
C ALA A 22 9.30 -13.55 -5.86
N LEU A 23 10.16 -14.44 -6.31
CA LEU A 23 11.60 -14.28 -6.29
C LEU A 23 12.08 -13.69 -7.61
N LEU A 24 12.87 -12.62 -7.56
CA LEU A 24 13.51 -12.02 -8.70
C LEU A 24 15.02 -12.24 -8.58
N LYS A 25 15.62 -12.90 -9.58
CA LYS A 25 17.07 -13.17 -9.60
C LYS A 25 17.82 -12.06 -10.33
N GLU A 26 19.09 -11.88 -9.99
CA GLU A 26 19.95 -10.84 -10.61
C GLU A 26 20.00 -10.99 -12.15
N ASN A 27 20.09 -12.21 -12.64
CA ASN A 27 20.14 -12.53 -14.08
C ASN A 27 18.77 -12.86 -14.67
N ASP A 28 17.68 -12.34 -14.09
CA ASP A 28 16.33 -12.57 -14.61
C ASP A 28 16.22 -12.00 -16.03
N ALA A 29 15.79 -12.86 -16.96
CA ALA A 29 15.67 -12.53 -18.38
C ALA A 29 14.72 -11.33 -18.62
N ARG A 30 13.79 -11.07 -17.72
CA ARG A 30 12.85 -9.95 -17.79
C ARG A 30 13.48 -8.59 -17.50
N ILE A 31 14.69 -8.54 -16.92
CA ILE A 31 15.32 -7.26 -16.56
C ILE A 31 16.05 -6.68 -17.78
N ALA A 32 15.62 -5.51 -18.23
CA ALA A 32 16.36 -4.68 -19.18
C ALA A 32 17.24 -3.69 -18.41
N ARG A 33 18.53 -3.77 -18.58
CA ARG A 33 19.55 -2.90 -17.98
C ARG A 33 20.02 -1.86 -18.96
N GLY A 34 20.47 -0.71 -18.49
CA GLY A 34 21.08 0.31 -19.34
C GLY A 34 21.81 1.37 -18.53
N ALA A 35 23.03 1.69 -18.95
CA ALA A 35 23.88 2.71 -18.36
C ALA A 35 23.39 4.15 -18.61
N ASN A 36 22.51 4.31 -19.58
CA ASN A 36 21.84 5.55 -19.93
C ASN A 36 20.48 5.25 -20.56
N LEU A 37 19.68 6.29 -20.80
CA LEU A 37 18.32 6.14 -21.32
C LEU A 37 18.25 5.53 -22.72
N GLN A 38 19.26 5.78 -23.57
CA GLN A 38 19.29 5.24 -24.92
C GLN A 38 19.55 3.74 -24.92
N GLU A 39 20.52 3.30 -24.13
CA GLU A 39 20.85 1.89 -23.97
C GLU A 39 19.70 1.13 -23.28
N LEU A 40 19.12 1.71 -22.24
CA LEU A 40 17.95 1.15 -21.58
C LEU A 40 16.78 0.96 -22.55
N ALA A 41 16.52 1.97 -23.39
CA ALA A 41 15.47 1.91 -24.42
C ALA A 41 15.75 0.81 -25.45
N CYS A 42 16.98 0.72 -25.94
CA CYS A 42 17.39 -0.28 -26.91
C CYS A 42 17.21 -1.71 -26.35
N ASN A 43 17.71 -1.94 -25.13
CA ASN A 43 17.62 -3.23 -24.47
C ASN A 43 16.17 -3.61 -24.14
N SER A 44 15.35 -2.65 -23.75
CA SER A 44 13.91 -2.87 -23.52
C SER A 44 13.19 -3.24 -24.81
N MET A 45 13.43 -2.51 -25.89
CA MET A 45 12.81 -2.77 -27.19
C MET A 45 13.22 -4.15 -27.75
N ASN A 46 14.48 -4.54 -27.60
CA ASN A 46 14.94 -5.87 -27.99
C ASN A 46 14.19 -6.98 -27.28
N LYS A 47 13.96 -6.83 -25.96
CA LYS A 47 13.19 -7.82 -25.17
C LYS A 47 11.72 -7.87 -25.58
N ILE A 48 11.10 -6.71 -25.82
CA ILE A 48 9.72 -6.63 -26.32
C ILE A 48 9.59 -7.38 -27.67
N ASN A 49 10.53 -7.12 -28.58
CA ASN A 49 10.54 -7.76 -29.89
C ASN A 49 10.74 -9.28 -29.82
N HIS A 50 11.35 -9.79 -28.73
CA HIS A 50 11.46 -11.22 -28.47
C HIS A 50 10.28 -11.80 -27.66
N GLY A 51 9.21 -11.02 -27.47
CA GLY A 51 7.96 -11.48 -26.86
C GLY A 51 7.93 -11.43 -25.32
N GLU A 52 8.84 -10.69 -24.67
CA GLU A 52 8.83 -10.54 -23.22
C GLU A 52 7.72 -9.56 -22.77
N ASN A 53 6.69 -10.10 -22.14
CA ASN A 53 5.49 -9.33 -21.74
C ASN A 53 5.54 -8.82 -20.30
N GLN A 54 6.52 -9.25 -19.51
CA GLN A 54 6.68 -8.88 -18.10
C GLN A 54 8.02 -8.18 -17.83
N LEU A 55 8.35 -7.23 -18.68
CA LEU A 55 9.62 -6.53 -18.62
C LEU A 55 9.77 -5.70 -17.34
N LEU A 56 10.99 -5.60 -16.85
CA LEU A 56 11.41 -4.74 -15.75
C LEU A 56 12.58 -3.86 -16.21
N LEU A 57 12.50 -2.58 -15.95
CA LEU A 57 13.54 -1.61 -16.34
C LEU A 57 14.51 -1.40 -15.17
N MET A 58 15.80 -1.50 -15.42
CA MET A 58 16.83 -1.28 -14.40
C MET A 58 17.90 -0.32 -14.93
N PRO A 59 17.72 0.99 -14.78
CA PRO A 59 18.77 1.96 -15.08
C PRO A 59 19.96 1.74 -14.14
N GLU A 60 21.17 1.63 -14.69
CA GLU A 60 22.39 1.50 -13.90
C GLU A 60 22.77 2.82 -13.24
N ILE A 61 22.99 2.77 -11.92
CA ILE A 61 23.44 3.91 -11.12
C ILE A 61 24.96 3.83 -11.00
N LYS A 62 25.67 4.37 -12.00
CA LYS A 62 27.16 4.32 -12.03
C LYS A 62 27.82 5.36 -11.15
N GLU A 63 27.19 6.50 -10.94
CA GLU A 63 27.70 7.60 -10.15
C GLU A 63 26.65 8.03 -9.14
N PHE A 64 27.05 8.14 -7.87
CA PHE A 64 26.14 8.60 -6.84
C PHE A 64 25.94 10.12 -6.95
N SER A 65 24.91 10.50 -7.68
CA SER A 65 24.36 11.85 -7.68
C SER A 65 22.84 11.74 -7.54
N VAL A 66 22.32 12.15 -6.40
CA VAL A 66 20.87 12.14 -6.12
C VAL A 66 20.11 12.85 -7.23
N GLN A 67 20.60 13.98 -7.69
CA GLN A 67 19.97 14.73 -8.77
C GLN A 67 19.90 13.93 -10.06
N LYS A 68 21.03 13.36 -10.52
CA LYS A 68 21.06 12.55 -11.75
C LYS A 68 20.15 11.32 -11.67
N ILE A 69 20.13 10.66 -10.50
CA ILE A 69 19.27 9.51 -10.26
C ILE A 69 17.80 9.91 -10.41
N LEU A 70 17.37 10.97 -9.70
CA LEU A 70 16.00 11.45 -9.76
C LEU A 70 15.60 11.94 -11.15
N GLU A 71 16.49 12.61 -11.87
CA GLU A 71 16.28 13.03 -13.24
C GLU A 71 16.07 11.83 -14.17
N THR A 72 16.88 10.78 -14.05
CA THR A 72 16.75 9.55 -14.85
C THR A 72 15.37 8.91 -14.67
N PHE A 73 14.95 8.68 -13.43
CA PHE A 73 13.63 8.10 -13.15
C PHE A 73 12.48 8.99 -13.63
N THR A 74 12.61 10.29 -13.44
CA THR A 74 11.62 11.27 -13.93
C THR A 74 11.54 11.25 -15.46
N GLN A 75 12.67 11.20 -16.16
CA GLN A 75 12.71 11.17 -17.63
C GLN A 75 12.12 9.87 -18.19
N ILE A 76 12.40 8.72 -17.59
CA ILE A 76 11.76 7.44 -17.96
C ILE A 76 10.24 7.60 -17.92
N ARG A 77 9.69 8.09 -16.81
CA ARG A 77 8.24 8.26 -16.66
C ARG A 77 7.64 9.34 -17.54
N ARG A 78 8.32 10.46 -17.72
CA ARG A 78 7.86 11.50 -18.63
C ARG A 78 7.75 10.98 -20.06
N LYS A 79 8.76 10.27 -20.56
CA LYS A 79 8.72 9.65 -21.89
C LYS A 79 7.62 8.60 -22.00
N ALA A 80 7.44 7.77 -20.99
CA ALA A 80 6.35 6.79 -20.97
C ALA A 80 4.97 7.45 -21.07
N ILE A 81 4.71 8.53 -20.33
CA ILE A 81 3.40 9.14 -20.20
C ILE A 81 3.14 10.16 -21.31
N LEU A 82 4.08 11.10 -21.53
CA LEU A 82 3.88 12.21 -22.46
C LEU A 82 4.12 11.79 -23.92
N ASP A 83 5.18 11.03 -24.16
CA ASP A 83 5.56 10.58 -25.51
C ASP A 83 4.93 9.22 -25.86
N ARG A 84 4.23 8.59 -24.88
CA ARG A 84 3.67 7.22 -25.02
C ARG A 84 4.71 6.21 -25.49
N TYR A 85 5.94 6.38 -25.02
CA TYR A 85 7.06 5.57 -25.43
C TYR A 85 7.02 4.21 -24.75
N GLU A 86 6.59 3.18 -25.47
CA GLU A 86 6.33 1.83 -24.97
C GLU A 86 7.48 1.22 -24.15
N PRO A 87 8.78 1.29 -24.58
CA PRO A 87 9.88 0.70 -23.81
C PRO A 87 10.02 1.19 -22.38
N PHE A 88 9.42 2.33 -22.03
CA PHE A 88 9.48 2.93 -20.69
C PHE A 88 8.19 2.80 -19.88
N THR A 89 7.19 2.10 -20.40
CA THR A 89 5.91 1.90 -19.68
C THR A 89 6.01 0.86 -18.57
N TYR A 90 7.05 0.04 -18.58
CA TYR A 90 7.24 -1.06 -17.63
C TYR A 90 7.71 -0.59 -16.25
N PRO A 91 7.55 -1.42 -15.20
CA PRO A 91 8.01 -1.12 -13.86
C PRO A 91 9.53 -0.87 -13.80
N VAL A 92 9.95 0.10 -12.99
CA VAL A 92 11.36 0.49 -12.86
C VAL A 92 11.94 0.01 -11.54
N ILE A 93 13.07 -0.68 -11.63
CA ILE A 93 13.88 -1.12 -10.50
C ILE A 93 14.91 -0.05 -10.17
N ALA A 94 15.02 0.32 -8.91
CA ALA A 94 16.10 1.14 -8.38
C ALA A 94 17.02 0.24 -7.55
N ASP A 95 18.19 -0.09 -8.11
CA ASP A 95 19.26 -0.81 -7.42
C ASP A 95 20.14 0.22 -6.72
N LEU A 96 20.08 0.25 -5.37
CA LEU A 96 20.78 1.26 -4.60
C LEU A 96 22.21 0.83 -4.32
N PRO A 97 23.20 1.74 -4.46
CA PRO A 97 24.56 1.45 -4.04
C PRO A 97 24.61 1.25 -2.51
N HIS A 98 25.64 0.54 -2.07
CA HIS A 98 25.91 0.35 -0.66
C HIS A 98 26.21 1.67 0.07
N PHE A 99 25.61 1.83 1.24
CA PHE A 99 25.89 2.91 2.18
C PHE A 99 25.95 2.37 3.61
N ASP A 100 26.98 2.79 4.35
CA ASP A 100 27.07 2.49 5.78
C ASP A 100 26.00 3.22 6.60
N ASP A 101 25.49 4.33 6.10
CA ASP A 101 24.53 5.18 6.77
C ASP A 101 23.10 4.82 6.35
N VAL A 102 22.37 4.17 7.24
CA VAL A 102 20.97 3.75 7.03
C VAL A 102 20.03 4.93 6.75
N TYR A 103 20.32 6.12 7.26
CA TYR A 103 19.51 7.30 7.01
C TYR A 103 19.64 7.80 5.57
N LYS A 104 20.84 7.69 4.99
CA LYS A 104 21.05 8.01 3.57
C LYS A 104 20.31 7.02 2.67
N ILE A 105 20.37 5.72 2.99
CA ILE A 105 19.60 4.70 2.27
C ILE A 105 18.10 5.01 2.36
N CYS A 106 17.60 5.30 3.57
CA CYS A 106 16.19 5.61 3.80
C CYS A 106 15.74 6.85 3.00
N ALA A 107 16.53 7.91 3.02
CA ALA A 107 16.22 9.14 2.30
C ALA A 107 16.20 8.91 0.79
N LEU A 108 17.20 8.23 0.22
CA LEU A 108 17.27 7.96 -1.21
C LEU A 108 16.15 7.02 -1.66
N ALA A 109 15.94 5.92 -0.96
CA ALA A 109 14.85 4.99 -1.25
C ALA A 109 13.48 5.68 -1.18
N SER A 110 13.26 6.53 -0.19
CA SER A 110 12.04 7.34 -0.05
C SER A 110 11.84 8.28 -1.23
N MET A 111 12.86 8.99 -1.64
CA MET A 111 12.80 9.87 -2.83
C MET A 111 12.49 9.10 -4.11
N LEU A 112 13.07 7.90 -4.26
CA LEU A 112 12.85 7.06 -5.44
C LEU A 112 11.45 6.47 -5.47
N ILE A 113 10.90 6.05 -4.33
CA ILE A 113 9.50 5.64 -4.21
C ILE A 113 8.58 6.78 -4.65
N CYS A 114 8.85 8.02 -4.22
CA CYS A 114 8.10 9.21 -4.65
C CYS A 114 8.35 9.57 -6.12
N ARG A 115 9.40 9.06 -6.75
CA ARG A 115 9.81 9.34 -8.14
C ARG A 115 9.72 8.12 -9.03
N TYR A 116 8.68 7.31 -8.81
CA TYR A 116 8.27 6.27 -9.75
C TYR A 116 9.10 4.98 -9.74
N ALA A 117 9.99 4.75 -8.80
CA ALA A 117 10.56 3.44 -8.62
C ALA A 117 9.46 2.45 -8.18
N SER A 118 9.34 1.36 -8.91
CA SER A 118 8.37 0.31 -8.62
C SER A 118 8.92 -0.74 -7.67
N ILE A 119 10.24 -0.96 -7.74
CA ILE A 119 10.99 -1.91 -6.92
C ILE A 119 12.25 -1.19 -6.43
N ILE A 120 12.53 -1.30 -5.14
CA ILE A 120 13.78 -0.85 -4.52
C ILE A 120 14.59 -2.09 -4.15
N VAL A 121 15.84 -2.13 -4.57
CA VAL A 121 16.80 -3.14 -4.17
C VAL A 121 17.71 -2.55 -3.09
N LEU A 122 17.80 -3.24 -1.98
CA LEU A 122 18.62 -2.88 -0.83
C LEU A 122 19.60 -4.03 -0.56
N ASP A 123 20.84 -3.73 -0.25
CA ASP A 123 21.87 -4.69 0.13
C ASP A 123 21.90 -4.95 1.64
N THR A 124 21.10 -4.23 2.41
CA THR A 124 21.03 -4.36 3.86
C THR A 124 19.61 -4.59 4.34
N PHE A 125 19.47 -5.44 5.34
CA PHE A 125 18.20 -5.66 6.03
C PHE A 125 18.18 -4.87 7.34
N ASN A 126 17.26 -3.93 7.46
CA ASN A 126 17.03 -3.15 8.67
C ASN A 126 15.53 -2.93 8.87
N GLU A 127 15.00 -3.39 10.00
CA GLU A 127 13.56 -3.35 10.28
C GLU A 127 13.00 -1.91 10.33
N ALA A 128 13.72 -0.98 10.95
CA ALA A 128 13.29 0.41 11.05
C ALA A 128 13.27 1.09 9.67
N LEU A 129 14.26 0.81 8.82
CA LEU A 129 14.30 1.25 7.43
C LEU A 129 13.09 0.73 6.67
N LEU A 130 12.83 -0.58 6.74
CA LEU A 130 11.70 -1.19 6.03
C LEU A 130 10.36 -0.67 6.53
N ALA A 131 10.17 -0.53 7.84
CA ALA A 131 8.95 0.06 8.42
C ALA A 131 8.71 1.48 7.90
N SER A 132 9.76 2.31 7.82
CA SER A 132 9.69 3.67 7.29
C SER A 132 9.29 3.68 5.82
N LEU A 133 9.89 2.83 4.99
CA LEU A 133 9.59 2.72 3.56
C LEU A 133 8.18 2.18 3.29
N PHE A 134 7.72 1.20 4.07
CA PHE A 134 6.34 0.69 3.97
C PHE A 134 5.31 1.75 4.36
N THR A 135 5.56 2.50 5.43
CA THR A 135 4.70 3.60 5.86
C THR A 135 4.61 4.68 4.78
N LEU A 136 5.74 5.08 4.21
CA LEU A 136 5.78 6.03 3.11
C LEU A 136 4.99 5.53 1.91
N ARG A 137 5.22 4.28 1.49
CA ARG A 137 4.53 3.67 0.35
C ARG A 137 3.01 3.64 0.56
N GLN A 138 2.55 3.27 1.74
CA GLN A 138 1.13 3.29 2.07
C GLN A 138 0.53 4.70 1.90
N ASN A 139 1.22 5.73 2.37
CA ASN A 139 0.74 7.10 2.28
C ASN A 139 0.72 7.66 0.85
N ILE A 140 1.71 7.31 0.02
CA ILE A 140 1.82 7.82 -1.36
C ILE A 140 0.83 7.13 -2.31
N TYR A 141 0.65 5.82 -2.16
CA TYR A 141 -0.24 5.04 -3.02
C TYR A 141 -1.69 5.02 -2.55
N THR A 142 -2.04 5.71 -1.47
CA THR A 142 -3.42 6.05 -1.17
C THR A 142 -3.85 7.22 -2.05
N ASN A 143 -4.95 7.07 -2.76
CA ASN A 143 -5.56 8.20 -3.46
C ASN A 143 -6.23 9.09 -2.40
N PRO A 144 -5.78 10.35 -2.18
CA PRO A 144 -6.40 11.23 -1.19
C PRO A 144 -7.86 11.59 -1.54
N GLN A 145 -8.25 11.47 -2.82
CA GLN A 145 -9.63 11.61 -3.26
C GLN A 145 -10.46 10.33 -3.05
N LYS A 146 -9.81 9.20 -2.84
CA LYS A 146 -10.43 7.91 -2.53
C LYS A 146 -9.68 7.26 -1.37
N PRO A 147 -9.93 7.71 -0.15
CA PRO A 147 -9.30 7.14 1.04
C PRO A 147 -9.53 5.62 1.10
N LEU A 148 -8.59 4.90 1.69
CA LEU A 148 -8.76 3.47 1.92
C LEU A 148 -10.04 3.22 2.71
N GLN A 149 -10.88 2.36 2.16
CA GLN A 149 -12.18 2.01 2.71
C GLN A 149 -12.22 0.56 3.09
N VAL A 150 -12.93 0.26 4.17
CA VAL A 150 -13.38 -1.08 4.50
C VAL A 150 -14.81 -1.28 4.03
N GLU A 151 -15.23 -2.52 3.89
CA GLU A 151 -16.60 -2.84 3.50
C GLU A 151 -17.60 -2.34 4.55
N SER A 152 -18.68 -1.68 4.10
CA SER A 152 -19.75 -1.20 4.98
C SER A 152 -20.70 -2.33 5.30
N LYS A 153 -20.48 -2.95 6.48
CA LYS A 153 -21.24 -4.06 7.03
C LYS A 153 -21.15 -4.11 8.57
N VAL A 154 -21.72 -5.13 9.18
CA VAL A 154 -21.51 -5.46 10.57
C VAL A 154 -20.31 -6.38 10.69
N TYR A 155 -19.39 -6.04 11.56
CA TYR A 155 -18.26 -6.87 11.99
C TYR A 155 -18.54 -7.39 13.41
N GLU A 156 -18.24 -8.65 13.64
CA GLU A 156 -18.46 -9.35 14.91
C GLU A 156 -17.10 -9.60 15.56
N PHE A 157 -16.99 -9.25 16.85
CA PHE A 157 -15.75 -9.41 17.64
C PHE A 157 -16.06 -10.22 18.89
N ASN A 158 -15.18 -11.18 19.23
CA ASN A 158 -15.23 -11.97 20.47
C ASN A 158 -16.57 -12.66 20.70
N GLU A 159 -17.13 -13.32 19.64
CA GLU A 159 -18.37 -14.11 19.69
C GLU A 159 -19.56 -13.35 20.35
N PRO A 160 -20.05 -12.27 19.72
CA PRO A 160 -21.10 -11.45 20.30
C PRO A 160 -22.43 -12.19 20.39
N ASP A 161 -23.18 -11.91 21.45
CA ASP A 161 -24.53 -12.43 21.75
C ASP A 161 -25.61 -11.33 21.59
N GLU A 162 -26.85 -11.68 21.96
CA GLU A 162 -28.00 -10.78 21.89
C GLU A 162 -27.96 -9.60 22.89
N ASN A 163 -27.07 -9.62 23.88
CA ASN A 163 -26.88 -8.56 24.87
C ASN A 163 -25.63 -7.73 24.62
N SER A 164 -24.84 -8.12 23.61
CA SER A 164 -23.57 -7.47 23.28
C SER A 164 -23.73 -6.02 22.86
N VAL A 165 -22.70 -5.24 23.10
CA VAL A 165 -22.69 -3.82 22.75
C VAL A 165 -22.59 -3.62 21.24
N VAL A 166 -23.23 -2.57 20.76
CA VAL A 166 -23.18 -2.16 19.35
C VAL A 166 -22.47 -0.83 19.25
N LEU A 167 -21.38 -0.80 18.48
CA LEU A 167 -20.65 0.40 18.16
C LEU A 167 -20.88 0.77 16.69
N MET A 168 -20.68 2.00 16.35
CA MET A 168 -20.81 2.47 14.98
C MET A 168 -19.66 3.42 14.60
N THR A 169 -19.16 3.28 13.37
CA THR A 169 -18.14 4.14 12.79
C THR A 169 -18.30 4.26 11.28
N THR A 170 -17.45 5.05 10.65
CA THR A 170 -17.38 5.23 9.20
C THR A 170 -16.52 4.14 8.54
N ASN A 171 -16.60 4.00 7.22
CA ASN A 171 -15.80 3.05 6.47
C ASN A 171 -14.37 3.51 6.16
N PHE A 172 -13.88 4.54 6.82
CA PHE A 172 -12.48 4.95 6.74
C PHE A 172 -11.57 3.91 7.39
N ALA A 173 -10.64 3.35 6.62
CA ALA A 173 -9.84 2.21 7.05
C ALA A 173 -9.07 2.46 8.36
N LEU A 174 -8.45 3.64 8.52
CA LEU A 174 -7.70 3.95 9.74
C LEU A 174 -8.60 3.97 10.99
N THR A 175 -9.80 4.56 10.90
CA THR A 175 -10.77 4.55 12.00
C THR A 175 -11.24 3.13 12.31
N TYR A 176 -11.55 2.36 11.26
CA TYR A 176 -11.96 0.96 11.43
C TYR A 176 -10.88 0.14 12.15
N PHE A 177 -9.63 0.16 11.67
CA PHE A 177 -8.57 -0.64 12.28
C PHE A 177 -8.23 -0.20 13.71
N ALA A 178 -8.31 1.10 14.01
CA ALA A 178 -8.11 1.59 15.38
C ALA A 178 -9.21 1.04 16.33
N VAL A 179 -10.47 1.11 15.92
CA VAL A 179 -11.59 0.60 16.74
C VAL A 179 -11.58 -0.92 16.80
N ALA A 180 -11.31 -1.60 15.69
CA ALA A 180 -11.25 -3.06 15.63
C ALA A 180 -10.17 -3.63 16.56
N GLY A 181 -8.96 -3.03 16.55
CA GLY A 181 -7.88 -3.45 17.44
C GLY A 181 -8.21 -3.33 18.93
N GLU A 182 -8.94 -2.29 19.32
CA GLU A 182 -9.45 -2.17 20.69
C GLU A 182 -10.51 -3.24 20.99
N LEU A 183 -11.46 -3.46 20.08
CA LEU A 183 -12.52 -4.45 20.27
C LEU A 183 -11.99 -5.88 20.33
N GLU A 184 -10.98 -6.23 19.54
CA GLU A 184 -10.33 -7.54 19.58
C GLU A 184 -9.67 -7.82 20.94
N SER A 185 -9.19 -6.79 21.62
CA SER A 185 -8.56 -6.90 22.94
C SER A 185 -9.55 -6.98 24.11
N MET A 186 -10.84 -6.69 23.88
CA MET A 186 -11.87 -6.68 24.92
C MET A 186 -12.27 -8.09 25.34
N PRO A 187 -12.59 -8.32 26.63
CA PRO A 187 -13.00 -9.65 27.13
C PRO A 187 -14.48 -9.98 26.88
N PHE A 188 -15.19 -9.19 26.08
CA PHE A 188 -16.62 -9.35 25.80
C PHE A 188 -16.94 -9.20 24.32
N GLY A 189 -18.01 -9.83 23.88
CA GLY A 189 -18.50 -9.76 22.51
C GLY A 189 -19.05 -8.38 22.14
N SER A 190 -18.81 -7.94 20.88
CA SER A 190 -19.29 -6.67 20.37
C SER A 190 -19.59 -6.70 18.87
N TYR A 191 -20.52 -5.86 18.44
CA TYR A 191 -20.83 -5.60 17.05
C TYR A 191 -20.31 -4.21 16.66
N LEU A 192 -19.57 -4.14 15.54
CA LEU A 192 -19.14 -2.87 14.94
C LEU A 192 -19.86 -2.66 13.61
N VAL A 193 -20.78 -1.70 13.58
CA VAL A 193 -21.48 -1.30 12.36
C VAL A 193 -20.66 -0.24 11.62
N VAL A 194 -20.23 -0.56 10.41
CA VAL A 194 -19.44 0.33 9.56
C VAL A 194 -20.35 0.94 8.50
N THR A 195 -20.54 2.27 8.54
CA THR A 195 -21.39 3.01 7.60
C THR A 195 -20.63 3.44 6.36
N PRO A 196 -21.29 3.53 5.19
CA PRO A 196 -20.68 4.12 4.00
C PRO A 196 -20.48 5.62 4.21
N SER A 197 -19.26 6.10 3.97
CA SER A 197 -18.87 7.50 4.10
C SER A 197 -17.84 7.93 3.06
N ASP A 198 -17.71 7.16 1.95
CA ASP A 198 -16.67 7.34 0.93
C ASP A 198 -15.24 7.34 1.50
N GLY A 199 -15.01 6.59 2.58
CA GLY A 199 -13.73 6.52 3.26
C GLY A 199 -13.36 7.77 4.06
N MET A 200 -14.33 8.61 4.41
CA MET A 200 -14.08 9.79 5.23
C MET A 200 -14.01 9.41 6.71
N SER A 201 -13.13 10.07 7.45
CA SER A 201 -13.12 9.99 8.92
C SER A 201 -14.44 10.53 9.50
N VAL A 202 -14.74 10.17 10.74
CA VAL A 202 -16.02 10.51 11.39
C VAL A 202 -16.36 12.00 11.30
N LEU A 203 -15.43 12.90 11.71
CA LEU A 203 -15.67 14.34 11.67
C LEU A 203 -15.83 14.87 10.24
N THR A 204 -15.01 14.37 9.31
CA THR A 204 -15.09 14.78 7.91
C THR A 204 -16.39 14.30 7.28
N ALA A 205 -16.82 13.07 7.57
CA ALA A 205 -18.08 12.52 7.08
C ALA A 205 -19.29 13.25 7.64
N TRP A 206 -19.23 13.62 8.93
CA TRP A 206 -20.28 14.42 9.57
C TRP A 206 -20.38 15.80 8.93
N SER A 207 -19.28 16.52 8.78
CA SER A 207 -19.28 17.85 8.15
C SER A 207 -19.68 17.84 6.67
N ALA A 208 -19.48 16.72 5.98
CA ALA A 208 -19.89 16.49 4.60
C ALA A 208 -21.32 15.89 4.49
N ASP A 209 -22.07 15.81 5.57
CA ASP A 209 -23.42 15.23 5.67
C ASP A 209 -23.47 13.74 5.24
N LYS A 210 -22.34 13.02 5.38
CA LYS A 210 -22.21 11.58 5.07
C LYS A 210 -22.19 10.68 6.29
N PHE A 211 -22.35 11.24 7.46
CA PHE A 211 -22.55 10.52 8.73
C PHE A 211 -23.53 11.29 9.58
N ASN A 212 -24.81 11.01 9.42
CA ASN A 212 -25.91 11.66 10.13
C ASN A 212 -26.94 10.61 10.57
N ALA A 213 -27.95 11.01 11.31
CA ALA A 213 -28.98 10.14 11.86
C ALA A 213 -29.74 9.33 10.78
N GLU A 214 -29.96 9.93 9.60
CA GLU A 214 -30.67 9.25 8.50
C GLU A 214 -29.84 8.11 7.92
N ILE A 215 -28.54 8.36 7.63
CA ILE A 215 -27.61 7.35 7.12
C ILE A 215 -27.41 6.23 8.13
N VAL A 216 -27.28 6.56 9.41
CA VAL A 216 -27.22 5.61 10.51
C VAL A 216 -28.45 4.73 10.54
N ALA A 217 -29.64 5.31 10.53
CA ALA A 217 -30.92 4.57 10.56
C ALA A 217 -31.08 3.67 9.31
N LYS A 218 -30.65 4.17 8.14
CA LYS A 218 -30.71 3.42 6.88
C LYS A 218 -29.76 2.21 6.90
N MET A 219 -28.56 2.39 7.45
CA MET A 219 -27.60 1.31 7.60
C MET A 219 -28.09 0.24 8.56
N LEU A 220 -28.61 0.62 9.72
CA LEU A 220 -29.16 -0.31 10.72
C LEU A 220 -30.32 -1.15 10.16
N LYS A 221 -31.19 -0.55 9.36
CA LYS A 221 -32.26 -1.28 8.66
C LYS A 221 -31.71 -2.28 7.63
N LYS A 222 -30.67 -1.87 6.90
CA LYS A 222 -30.04 -2.68 5.84
C LYS A 222 -29.39 -3.95 6.40
N VAL A 223 -28.75 -3.84 7.56
CA VAL A 223 -27.96 -4.96 8.15
C VAL A 223 -28.79 -5.87 9.06
N ASP A 224 -30.07 -5.56 9.25
CA ASP A 224 -31.02 -6.33 10.11
C ASP A 224 -30.44 -6.73 11.50
N LEU A 225 -29.66 -5.81 12.08
CA LEU A 225 -29.04 -6.05 13.37
C LEU A 225 -30.11 -6.13 14.50
N ALA A 226 -31.23 -5.47 14.29
CA ALA A 226 -32.34 -5.44 15.27
C ALA A 226 -32.93 -6.83 15.60
N SER A 227 -32.79 -7.79 14.69
CA SER A 227 -33.22 -9.19 14.93
C SER A 227 -32.22 -9.97 15.77
N LYS A 228 -30.95 -9.58 15.78
CA LYS A 228 -29.85 -10.26 16.46
C LYS A 228 -29.64 -9.80 17.90
N ILE A 229 -30.09 -8.60 18.26
CA ILE A 229 -29.79 -7.95 19.54
C ILE A 229 -31.05 -7.56 20.33
N LYS A 230 -30.97 -7.67 21.63
CA LYS A 230 -32.01 -7.19 22.57
C LYS A 230 -31.82 -5.73 22.93
N THR A 231 -30.59 -5.27 23.01
CA THR A 231 -30.27 -3.87 23.30
C THR A 231 -30.76 -2.94 22.21
N ARG A 232 -31.27 -1.78 22.58
CA ARG A 232 -31.64 -0.70 21.62
C ARG A 232 -30.69 0.51 21.74
N LYS A 233 -29.50 0.26 22.27
CA LYS A 233 -28.47 1.30 22.47
C LYS A 233 -27.34 1.08 21.48
N ILE A 234 -26.85 2.17 20.92
CA ILE A 234 -25.69 2.20 20.02
C ILE A 234 -24.69 3.21 20.55
N ILE A 235 -23.44 2.82 20.58
CA ILE A 235 -22.33 3.72 20.91
C ILE A 235 -21.86 4.38 19.61
N ILE A 236 -21.96 5.69 19.55
CA ILE A 236 -21.46 6.51 18.46
C ILE A 236 -20.21 7.27 18.89
N PRO A 237 -19.37 7.76 17.95
CA PRO A 237 -18.21 8.59 18.31
C PRO A 237 -18.61 9.83 19.11
N GLY A 238 -18.01 10.02 20.30
CA GLY A 238 -18.39 11.05 21.24
C GLY A 238 -18.28 12.50 20.73
N LEU A 239 -17.47 12.74 19.69
CA LEU A 239 -17.37 14.03 19.01
C LEU A 239 -18.66 14.45 18.28
N LEU A 240 -19.62 13.56 18.11
CA LEU A 240 -20.90 13.78 17.44
C LEU A 240 -22.08 13.85 18.42
N ALA A 241 -21.82 13.88 19.71
CA ALA A 241 -22.84 13.82 20.76
C ALA A 241 -23.47 15.19 21.13
N HIS A 242 -23.36 16.18 20.24
CA HIS A 242 -23.90 17.53 20.43
C HIS A 242 -25.06 17.82 19.51
#